data_fb97bcb8869571e4317643146734ad2c
#
_entry.id   fb97bcb8869571e4317643146734ad2c
#
_cell.length_a   1.000
_cell.length_b   1.000
_cell.length_c   1.000
_cell.angle_alpha   90.00
_cell.angle_beta   90.00
_cell.angle_gamma   90.00
#
_symmetry.space_group_name_H-M   'P 1'
#
loop_
_entity.id
_entity.type
_entity.pdbx_description
1 polymer ?
#
loop_
_entity_poly.entity_id
_entity_poly.type
_entity_poly.pdbx_seq_one_letter_code
_entity_poly.pdbx_strand_id
1 'polypeptide(L)'
;MEYMVSHRSAPFFSENFLTSQVQAILYQLSLTAQKKLLWSKPERSFAYQILQFIDGNKSRQLHKRDYAEAFGRSYDGLNNLTQSVYGVTIKQMQVILRVEQAKRMLSSGRSIAETSEACGFNDYFYFLKVFKKKTGMTPSEYQSS
;
A
#
# COMPACT_ATOMS: atom_id res chain seq x y z
N MET A 1 -22.71 -11.93 -11.98
CA MET A 1 -23.15 -10.69 -12.67
C MET A 1 -24.04 -9.83 -11.80
N GLU A 2 -25.13 -10.34 -11.27
CA GLU A 2 -25.98 -9.63 -10.32
C GLU A 2 -25.24 -9.15 -9.08
N TYR A 3 -24.32 -9.95 -8.61
CA TYR A 3 -23.44 -9.61 -7.51
C TYR A 3 -22.64 -8.32 -7.77
N MET A 4 -22.14 -8.13 -8.98
CA MET A 4 -21.41 -6.92 -9.35
C MET A 4 -22.33 -5.70 -9.48
N VAL A 5 -23.59 -5.89 -9.88
CA VAL A 5 -24.57 -4.82 -10.00
C VAL A 5 -24.97 -4.26 -8.63
N SER A 6 -25.17 -5.13 -7.64
CA SER A 6 -25.54 -4.71 -6.28
C SER A 6 -24.42 -3.91 -5.60
N HIS A 7 -23.18 -4.09 -6.03
CA HIS A 7 -22.05 -3.35 -5.48
C HIS A 7 -21.92 -1.93 -6.00
N ARG A 8 -22.57 -1.57 -7.10
CA ARG A 8 -22.49 -0.23 -7.63
C ARG A 8 -23.22 0.81 -6.79
N SER A 9 -24.22 0.40 -6.08
CA SER A 9 -25.01 1.30 -5.23
C SER A 9 -24.58 1.29 -3.77
N ALA A 10 -23.67 0.44 -3.42
CA ALA A 10 -23.23 0.32 -2.06
C ALA A 10 -22.01 1.22 -1.80
N PRO A 11 -21.84 1.68 -0.57
CA PRO A 11 -20.62 2.35 -0.15
C PRO A 11 -19.38 1.43 -0.19
N PHE A 12 -19.41 0.39 -1.04
CA PHE A 12 -18.31 -0.51 -1.29
C PHE A 12 -17.10 0.15 -1.92
N PHE A 13 -17.33 1.29 -2.54
CA PHE A 13 -16.27 2.14 -3.01
C PHE A 13 -15.72 3.03 -1.89
N SER A 14 -15.93 2.62 -0.64
CA SER A 14 -15.21 3.20 0.47
C SER A 14 -13.70 3.00 0.26
N GLU A 15 -12.94 3.93 0.77
CA GLU A 15 -11.47 3.87 0.71
C GLU A 15 -10.92 2.53 1.21
N ASN A 16 -11.58 1.91 2.18
CA ASN A 16 -11.22 0.62 2.74
C ASN A 16 -11.35 -0.52 1.71
N PHE A 17 -12.42 -0.50 0.91
CA PHE A 17 -12.61 -1.49 -0.13
C PHE A 17 -11.56 -1.36 -1.23
N LEU A 18 -11.32 -0.14 -1.71
CA LEU A 18 -10.28 0.11 -2.71
C LEU A 18 -8.90 -0.26 -2.20
N THR A 19 -8.61 0.02 -0.93
CA THR A 19 -7.36 -0.36 -0.28
C THR A 19 -7.20 -1.87 -0.24
N SER A 20 -8.26 -2.61 0.12
CA SER A 20 -8.24 -4.07 0.15
C SER A 20 -8.03 -4.67 -1.25
N GLN A 21 -8.64 -4.08 -2.27
CA GLN A 21 -8.44 -4.49 -3.66
C GLN A 21 -7.00 -4.26 -4.12
N VAL A 22 -6.44 -3.12 -3.79
CA VAL A 22 -5.04 -2.80 -4.11
C VAL A 22 -4.10 -3.74 -3.38
N GLN A 23 -4.34 -4.03 -2.12
CA GLN A 23 -3.56 -4.99 -1.35
C GLN A 23 -3.62 -6.39 -1.94
N ALA A 24 -4.80 -6.84 -2.35
CA ALA A 24 -4.97 -8.13 -3.01
C ALA A 24 -4.19 -8.17 -4.33
N ILE A 25 -4.25 -7.12 -5.11
CA ILE A 25 -3.48 -6.99 -6.36
C ILE A 25 -1.99 -7.02 -6.08
N LEU A 26 -1.51 -6.25 -5.10
CA LEU A 26 -0.10 -6.21 -4.72
C LEU A 26 0.39 -7.58 -4.22
N TYR A 27 -0.43 -8.27 -3.44
CA TYR A 27 -0.14 -9.62 -2.97
C TYR A 27 -0.05 -10.62 -4.14
N GLN A 28 -1.01 -10.58 -5.05
CA GLN A 28 -1.01 -11.43 -6.24
C GLN A 28 0.18 -11.15 -7.16
N LEU A 29 0.60 -9.88 -7.26
CA LEU A 29 1.79 -9.49 -8.01
C LEU A 29 3.08 -10.06 -7.41
N SER A 30 3.08 -10.35 -6.12
CA SER A 30 4.20 -11.02 -5.46
C SER A 30 4.26 -12.52 -5.74
N LEU A 31 3.16 -13.11 -6.19
CA LEU A 31 3.09 -14.52 -6.52
C LEU A 31 3.51 -14.75 -7.98
N THR A 32 4.38 -15.72 -8.17
CA THR A 32 5.21 -15.93 -9.36
C THR A 32 4.49 -16.16 -10.69
N ALA A 33 3.27 -16.68 -10.71
CA ALA A 33 2.59 -17.06 -11.95
C ALA A 33 2.04 -15.87 -12.74
N GLN A 34 1.63 -14.81 -12.06
CA GLN A 34 1.09 -13.60 -12.70
C GLN A 34 2.17 -12.58 -13.06
N LYS A 35 3.35 -12.68 -12.45
CA LYS A 35 4.52 -11.88 -12.81
C LYS A 35 4.78 -11.89 -14.32
N LYS A 36 4.74 -13.05 -14.93
CA LYS A 36 5.07 -13.22 -16.36
C LYS A 36 4.09 -12.47 -17.28
N LEU A 37 2.81 -12.44 -16.94
CA LEU A 37 1.79 -11.74 -17.72
C LEU A 37 1.86 -10.22 -17.57
N LEU A 38 2.22 -9.77 -16.37
CA LEU A 38 2.35 -8.36 -16.03
C LEU A 38 3.61 -7.73 -16.62
N TRP A 39 4.66 -8.51 -16.75
CA TRP A 39 5.93 -8.06 -17.30
C TRP A 39 5.96 -8.01 -18.82
N SER A 40 4.91 -8.50 -19.48
CA SER A 40 4.80 -8.38 -20.95
C SER A 40 4.66 -6.93 -21.43
N LYS A 41 4.30 -6.00 -20.54
CA LYS A 41 4.21 -4.56 -20.85
C LYS A 41 5.27 -3.79 -20.06
N PRO A 42 6.15 -3.04 -20.73
CA PRO A 42 7.24 -2.31 -20.07
C PRO A 42 6.79 -1.39 -18.93
N GLU A 43 5.64 -0.72 -19.08
CA GLU A 43 5.10 0.18 -18.06
C GLU A 43 4.74 -0.57 -16.77
N ARG A 44 4.16 -1.75 -16.88
CA ARG A 44 3.80 -2.57 -15.72
C ARG A 44 5.03 -3.13 -15.01
N SER A 45 6.03 -3.56 -15.76
CA SER A 45 7.30 -3.99 -15.21
C SER A 45 7.99 -2.86 -14.45
N PHE A 46 7.99 -1.66 -15.00
CA PHE A 46 8.56 -0.48 -14.38
C PHE A 46 7.80 -0.06 -13.12
N ALA A 47 6.46 -0.05 -13.18
CA ALA A 47 5.63 0.22 -12.00
C ALA A 47 5.86 -0.81 -10.89
N TYR A 48 6.12 -2.06 -11.22
CA TYR A 48 6.49 -3.08 -10.25
C TYR A 48 7.84 -2.79 -9.58
N GLN A 49 8.81 -2.27 -10.33
CA GLN A 49 10.09 -1.84 -9.74
C GLN A 49 9.89 -0.70 -8.73
N ILE A 50 8.98 0.25 -9.02
CA ILE A 50 8.63 1.32 -8.09
C ILE A 50 8.02 0.72 -6.81
N LEU A 51 7.09 -0.21 -6.95
CA LEU A 51 6.49 -0.92 -5.82
C LEU A 51 7.55 -1.60 -4.95
N GLN A 52 8.48 -2.34 -5.57
CA GLN A 52 9.56 -3.01 -4.86
C GLN A 52 10.47 -2.03 -4.13
N PHE A 53 10.76 -0.88 -4.74
CA PHE A 53 11.55 0.18 -4.11
C PHE A 53 10.85 0.75 -2.88
N ILE A 54 9.55 1.00 -2.97
CA ILE A 54 8.75 1.48 -1.84
C ILE A 54 8.72 0.41 -0.73
N ASP A 55 8.46 -0.84 -1.07
CA ASP A 55 8.38 -1.93 -0.10
C ASP A 55 9.71 -2.13 0.64
N GLY A 56 10.82 -2.09 -0.07
CA GLY A 56 12.15 -2.21 0.52
C GLY A 56 12.56 -1.02 1.41
N ASN A 57 11.91 0.12 1.26
CA ASN A 57 12.21 1.35 1.98
C ASN A 57 11.03 1.88 2.83
N LYS A 58 10.00 1.08 3.06
CA LYS A 58 8.75 1.55 3.68
C LYS A 58 8.90 2.13 5.08
N SER A 59 9.93 1.71 5.83
CA SER A 59 10.22 2.24 7.17
C SER A 59 11.01 3.56 7.13
N ARG A 60 11.48 3.98 5.96
CA ARG A 60 12.22 5.23 5.78
C ARG A 60 11.30 6.34 5.28
N GLN A 61 11.68 7.57 5.60
CA GLN A 61 11.08 8.74 4.98
C GLN A 61 11.75 8.96 3.62
N LEU A 62 11.00 8.69 2.55
CA LEU A 62 11.46 8.93 1.19
C LEU A 62 10.93 10.28 0.70
N HIS A 63 11.82 11.07 0.15
CA HIS A 63 11.51 12.34 -0.50
C HIS A 63 11.39 12.16 -2.02
N LYS A 64 10.76 13.12 -2.68
CA LYS A 64 10.61 13.09 -4.15
C LYS A 64 11.95 12.87 -4.87
N ARG A 65 13.02 13.46 -4.32
CA ARG A 65 14.38 13.33 -4.85
C ARG A 65 14.86 11.87 -4.85
N ASP A 66 14.58 11.13 -3.80
CA ASP A 66 15.04 9.74 -3.68
C ASP A 66 14.48 8.86 -4.80
N TYR A 67 13.24 9.12 -5.18
CA TYR A 67 12.60 8.45 -6.32
C TYR A 67 13.24 8.87 -7.65
N ALA A 68 13.47 10.17 -7.84
CA ALA A 68 14.05 10.67 -9.06
C ALA A 68 15.47 10.12 -9.27
N GLU A 69 16.26 10.07 -8.21
CA GLU A 69 17.62 9.49 -8.24
C GLU A 69 17.60 7.99 -8.52
N ALA A 70 16.69 7.25 -7.88
CA ALA A 70 16.59 5.79 -8.03
C ALA A 70 16.19 5.36 -9.45
N PHE A 71 15.34 6.14 -10.11
CA PHE A 71 14.73 5.73 -11.38
C PHE A 71 15.13 6.61 -12.58
N GLY A 72 15.87 7.69 -12.38
CA GLY A 72 16.24 8.61 -13.46
C GLY A 72 15.03 9.29 -14.12
N ARG A 73 13.93 9.45 -13.41
CA ARG A 73 12.69 10.07 -13.90
C ARG A 73 12.11 11.02 -12.86
N SER A 74 11.32 11.98 -13.30
CA SER A 74 10.63 12.89 -12.38
C SER A 74 9.66 12.14 -11.47
N TYR A 75 9.52 12.57 -10.23
CA TYR A 75 8.56 12.00 -9.29
C TYR A 75 7.13 12.02 -9.83
N ASP A 76 6.73 13.09 -10.48
CA ASP A 76 5.38 13.22 -11.03
C ASP A 76 5.13 12.21 -12.15
N GLY A 77 6.12 11.93 -12.99
CA GLY A 77 6.05 10.90 -13.99
C GLY A 77 5.90 9.50 -13.38
N LEU A 78 6.67 9.21 -12.33
CA LEU A 78 6.57 7.95 -11.57
C LEU A 78 5.21 7.82 -10.90
N ASN A 79 4.72 8.89 -10.30
CA ASN A 79 3.42 8.91 -9.64
C ASN A 79 2.26 8.68 -10.61
N ASN A 80 2.31 9.30 -11.79
CA ASN A 80 1.33 9.07 -12.84
C ASN A 80 1.33 7.62 -13.31
N LEU A 81 2.49 7.01 -13.40
CA LEU A 81 2.63 5.61 -13.77
C LEU A 81 2.00 4.68 -12.73
N THR A 82 2.26 4.90 -11.44
CA THR A 82 1.65 4.09 -10.38
C THR A 82 0.13 4.25 -10.35
N GLN A 83 -0.38 5.45 -10.57
CA GLN A 83 -1.83 5.67 -10.69
C GLN A 83 -2.42 4.95 -11.90
N SER A 84 -1.73 4.98 -13.03
CA SER A 84 -2.18 4.30 -14.25
C SER A 84 -2.22 2.77 -14.10
N VAL A 85 -1.22 2.19 -13.44
CA VAL A 85 -1.08 0.73 -13.32
C VAL A 85 -1.83 0.18 -12.11
N TYR A 86 -1.74 0.85 -10.96
CA TYR A 86 -2.28 0.36 -9.69
C TYR A 86 -3.48 1.15 -9.17
N GLY A 87 -3.82 2.27 -9.79
CA GLY A 87 -4.93 3.12 -9.34
C GLY A 87 -4.63 3.94 -8.08
N VAL A 88 -3.39 3.97 -7.62
CA VAL A 88 -2.99 4.69 -6.41
C VAL A 88 -1.73 5.53 -6.64
N THR A 89 -1.60 6.59 -5.85
CA THR A 89 -0.38 7.41 -5.84
C THR A 89 0.74 6.68 -5.11
N ILE A 90 1.98 7.10 -5.35
CA ILE A 90 3.15 6.62 -4.59
C ILE A 90 2.94 6.78 -3.08
N LYS A 91 2.42 7.93 -2.65
CA LYS A 91 2.15 8.19 -1.24
C LYS A 91 1.10 7.24 -0.66
N GLN A 92 0.03 6.99 -1.39
CA GLN A 92 -0.98 6.02 -0.97
C GLN A 92 -0.39 4.61 -0.89
N MET A 93 0.44 4.22 -1.84
CA MET A 93 1.12 2.94 -1.85
C MET A 93 2.06 2.78 -0.64
N GLN A 94 2.81 3.82 -0.27
CA GLN A 94 3.62 3.82 0.95
C GLN A 94 2.79 3.54 2.18
N VAL A 95 1.67 4.22 2.33
CA VAL A 95 0.76 4.05 3.48
C VAL A 95 0.19 2.63 3.52
N ILE A 96 -0.25 2.10 2.38
CA ILE A 96 -0.77 0.73 2.27
C ILE A 96 0.27 -0.28 2.76
N LEU A 97 1.50 -0.18 2.29
CA LEU A 97 2.57 -1.11 2.64
C LEU A 97 2.98 -1.00 4.12
N ARG A 98 3.00 0.21 4.67
CA ARG A 98 3.25 0.43 6.09
C ARG A 98 2.15 -0.17 6.97
N VAL A 99 0.89 0.00 6.59
CA VAL A 99 -0.25 -0.59 7.32
C VAL A 99 -0.20 -2.12 7.27
N GLU A 100 0.15 -2.70 6.13
CA GLU A 100 0.32 -4.16 6.03
C GLU A 100 1.44 -4.68 6.93
N GLN A 101 2.54 -3.98 7.00
CA GLN A 101 3.61 -4.32 7.95
C GLN A 101 3.13 -4.20 9.39
N ALA A 102 2.42 -3.12 9.71
CA ALA A 102 1.86 -2.90 11.04
C ALA A 102 0.92 -4.04 11.47
N LYS A 103 0.06 -4.50 10.57
CA LYS A 103 -0.82 -5.66 10.83
C LYS A 103 -0.02 -6.90 11.23
N ARG A 104 1.04 -7.21 10.51
CA ARG A 104 1.91 -8.35 10.83
C ARG A 104 2.59 -8.20 12.19
N MET A 105 3.10 -7.00 12.49
CA MET A 105 3.78 -6.73 13.75
C MET A 105 2.84 -6.80 14.95
N LEU A 106 1.65 -6.24 14.83
CA LEU A 106 0.61 -6.32 15.87
C LEU A 106 0.17 -7.76 16.11
N SER A 107 -0.02 -8.54 15.04
CA SER A 107 -0.35 -9.97 15.14
C SER A 107 0.75 -10.79 15.79
N SER A 108 2.01 -10.36 15.70
CA SER A 108 3.14 -11.01 16.36
C SER A 108 3.32 -10.58 17.83
N GLY A 109 2.44 -9.73 18.35
CA GLY A 109 2.45 -9.30 19.74
C GLY A 109 3.30 -8.06 20.03
N ARG A 110 3.78 -7.35 19.02
CA ARG A 110 4.52 -6.09 19.24
C ARG A 110 3.59 -5.00 19.75
N SER A 111 4.13 -4.12 20.58
CA SER A 111 3.35 -2.99 21.09
C SER A 111 2.95 -2.04 19.97
N ILE A 112 1.87 -1.29 20.18
CA ILE A 112 1.35 -0.34 19.19
C ILE A 112 2.37 0.76 18.92
N ALA A 113 3.04 1.26 19.97
CA ALA A 113 4.06 2.30 19.85
C ALA A 113 5.27 1.84 19.02
N GLU A 114 5.83 0.68 19.37
CA GLU A 114 6.93 0.08 18.61
C GLU A 114 6.57 -0.19 17.17
N THR A 115 5.34 -0.66 16.91
CA THR A 115 4.83 -0.91 15.58
C THR A 115 4.76 0.37 14.76
N SER A 116 4.22 1.44 15.33
CA SER A 116 4.14 2.74 14.68
C SER A 116 5.51 3.23 14.23
N GLU A 117 6.48 3.19 15.11
CA GLU A 117 7.84 3.63 14.84
C GLU A 117 8.53 2.74 13.77
N ALA A 118 8.48 1.43 13.98
CA ALA A 118 9.13 0.47 13.08
C ALA A 118 8.55 0.49 11.66
N CYS A 119 7.27 0.86 11.52
CA CYS A 119 6.62 1.01 10.21
C CYS A 119 6.89 2.37 9.55
N GLY A 120 7.64 3.25 10.19
CA GLY A 120 8.04 4.54 9.62
C GLY A 120 6.98 5.63 9.76
N PHE A 121 6.08 5.53 10.71
CA PHE A 121 5.17 6.61 11.05
C PHE A 121 5.83 7.56 12.03
N ASN A 122 6.01 8.81 11.62
CA ASN A 122 6.63 9.85 12.47
C ASN A 122 5.69 10.40 13.53
N ASP A 123 4.40 10.23 13.34
CA ASP A 123 3.35 10.72 14.21
C ASP A 123 2.48 9.54 14.65
N TYR A 124 2.48 9.28 15.95
CA TYR A 124 1.73 8.19 16.56
C TYR A 124 0.21 8.34 16.36
N PHE A 125 -0.31 9.54 16.55
CA PHE A 125 -1.76 9.79 16.40
C PHE A 125 -2.19 9.68 14.94
N TYR A 126 -1.33 10.12 14.02
CA TYR A 126 -1.55 9.90 12.60
C TYR A 126 -1.59 8.41 12.26
N PHE A 127 -0.68 7.63 12.83
CA PHE A 127 -0.69 6.17 12.69
C PHE A 127 -2.03 5.56 13.15
N LEU A 128 -2.50 5.90 14.33
CA LEU A 128 -3.78 5.37 14.85
C LEU A 128 -4.93 5.68 13.91
N LYS A 129 -5.01 6.92 13.44
CA LYS A 129 -6.04 7.39 12.53
C LYS A 129 -6.01 6.66 11.18
N VAL A 130 -4.83 6.57 10.59
CA VAL A 130 -4.63 5.92 9.30
C VAL A 130 -4.90 4.42 9.38
N PHE A 131 -4.39 3.76 10.41
CA PHE A 131 -4.62 2.33 10.62
C PHE A 131 -6.11 2.01 10.72
N LYS A 132 -6.86 2.76 11.53
CA LYS A 132 -8.31 2.60 11.65
C LYS A 132 -9.02 2.87 10.33
N LYS A 133 -8.62 3.92 9.61
CA LYS A 133 -9.20 4.25 8.31
C LYS A 133 -8.98 3.14 7.28
N LYS A 134 -7.81 2.51 7.28
CA LYS A 134 -7.43 1.49 6.30
C LYS A 134 -7.93 0.09 6.65
N THR A 135 -8.04 -0.25 7.94
CA THR A 135 -8.42 -1.59 8.40
C THR A 135 -9.84 -1.68 8.95
N GLY A 136 -10.45 -0.56 9.28
CA GLY A 136 -11.74 -0.49 9.96
C GLY A 136 -11.65 -0.69 11.48
N MET A 137 -10.48 -0.99 12.01
CA MET A 137 -10.23 -1.22 13.45
C MET A 137 -9.11 -0.33 13.95
N THR A 138 -9.15 0.03 15.23
CA THR A 138 -7.96 0.61 15.87
C THR A 138 -6.87 -0.45 15.98
N PRO A 139 -5.59 -0.06 16.10
CA PRO A 139 -4.51 -1.02 16.33
C PRO A 139 -4.75 -1.89 17.56
N SER A 140 -5.33 -1.34 18.62
CA SER A 140 -5.66 -2.06 19.84
C SER A 140 -6.73 -3.14 19.60
N GLU A 141 -7.80 -2.78 18.91
CA GLU A 141 -8.87 -3.72 18.52
C GLU A 141 -8.32 -4.83 17.61
N TYR A 142 -7.48 -4.45 16.67
CA TYR A 142 -6.85 -5.40 15.74
C TYR A 142 -5.96 -6.40 16.48
N GLN A 143 -5.17 -5.93 17.45
CA GLN A 143 -4.28 -6.78 18.25
C GLN A 143 -5.07 -7.77 19.12
N SER A 144 -6.25 -7.38 19.58
CA SER A 144 -7.12 -8.19 20.44
C SER A 144 -8.01 -9.16 19.64
N SER A 145 -8.10 -8.97 18.36
CA SER A 145 -8.88 -9.86 17.48
C SER A 145 -8.06 -11.10 17.08
#